data_54312d98163848c2a1c8a3ea8ab334f1
#
_entry.id   54312d98163848c2a1c8a3ea8ab334f1
#
_cell.length_a   1.000
_cell.length_b   1.000
_cell.length_c   1.000
_cell.angle_alpha   90.00
_cell.angle_beta   90.00
_cell.angle_gamma   90.00
#
_symmetry.space_group_name_H-M   'P 1'
#
loop_
_entity.id
_entity.type
_entity.pdbx_description
1 polymer ?
#
loop_
_entity_poly.entity_id
_entity_poly.type
_entity_poly.pdbx_seq_one_letter_code
_entity_poly.pdbx_strand_id
1 'polypeptide(L)'
;MLRSGNSFRLSANARSATERMLPVRASTVSTTKLLNDLLPRVANPAQQTFLNETLRCFKQDAFRAAIVMAWNLAYSHVCDRILALHVVAFNTQKKLAYPKLPDIIKATDFEDYKESQVIEICRGARIFDATVCKHLTAQLNRRNSAAHPSSATFVAAQAEDTITDLVNNVLLNPAV
;
A
#
# COMPACT_ATOMS: atom_id res chain seq x y z
N MET A 1 -15.85 -29.53 -26.60
CA MET A 1 -15.65 -29.71 -25.14
C MET A 1 -15.37 -31.17 -24.89
N LEU A 2 -14.27 -31.54 -24.28
CA LEU A 2 -13.91 -32.92 -23.96
C LEU A 2 -14.09 -33.12 -22.45
N ARG A 3 -14.73 -34.23 -22.06
CA ARG A 3 -14.96 -34.58 -20.65
C ARG A 3 -13.85 -35.55 -20.19
N SER A 4 -13.18 -35.24 -19.12
CA SER A 4 -12.21 -36.12 -18.48
C SER A 4 -12.54 -36.19 -16.99
N GLY A 5 -13.12 -37.30 -16.55
CA GLY A 5 -13.59 -37.47 -15.16
C GLY A 5 -14.65 -36.44 -14.77
N ASN A 6 -14.52 -35.85 -13.59
CA ASN A 6 -15.43 -34.80 -13.08
C ASN A 6 -15.00 -33.35 -13.49
N SER A 7 -14.04 -33.20 -14.38
CA SER A 7 -13.59 -31.91 -14.88
C SER A 7 -13.85 -31.76 -16.37
N PHE A 8 -14.19 -30.53 -16.79
CA PHE A 8 -14.34 -30.17 -18.19
C PHE A 8 -13.08 -29.44 -18.66
N ARG A 9 -12.51 -29.90 -19.79
CA ARG A 9 -11.39 -29.24 -20.45
C ARG A 9 -11.84 -28.77 -21.84
N LEU A 10 -11.40 -27.59 -22.23
CA LEU A 10 -11.57 -27.12 -23.60
C LEU A 10 -10.72 -27.97 -24.54
N SER A 11 -11.27 -28.31 -25.72
CA SER A 11 -10.45 -28.89 -26.77
C SER A 11 -9.34 -27.93 -27.20
N ALA A 12 -8.26 -28.46 -27.80
CA ALA A 12 -7.14 -27.62 -28.26
C ALA A 12 -7.62 -26.50 -29.20
N ASN A 13 -8.55 -26.81 -30.11
CA ASN A 13 -9.11 -25.81 -31.03
C ASN A 13 -9.98 -24.78 -30.32
N ALA A 14 -10.79 -25.17 -29.30
CA ALA A 14 -11.59 -24.24 -28.53
C ALA A 14 -10.70 -23.34 -27.65
N ARG A 15 -9.63 -23.91 -27.09
CA ARG A 15 -8.63 -23.14 -26.33
C ARG A 15 -7.92 -22.08 -27.21
N SER A 16 -7.45 -22.50 -28.38
CA SER A 16 -6.82 -21.62 -29.37
C SER A 16 -7.79 -20.53 -29.89
N ALA A 17 -9.07 -20.87 -30.07
CA ALA A 17 -10.09 -19.90 -30.48
C ALA A 17 -10.39 -18.90 -29.35
N THR A 18 -10.47 -19.39 -28.11
CA THR A 18 -10.69 -18.52 -26.93
C THR A 18 -9.49 -17.61 -26.66
N GLU A 19 -8.27 -18.12 -26.83
CA GLU A 19 -7.03 -17.34 -26.70
C GLU A 19 -6.91 -16.25 -27.79
N ARG A 20 -7.46 -16.48 -28.98
CA ARG A 20 -7.54 -15.45 -30.05
C ARG A 20 -8.66 -14.43 -29.83
N MET A 21 -9.74 -14.83 -29.14
CA MET A 21 -10.89 -13.94 -28.85
C MET A 21 -10.71 -13.11 -27.58
N LEU A 22 -9.95 -13.62 -26.63
CA LEU A 22 -9.53 -12.80 -25.51
C LEU A 22 -8.43 -11.86 -26.03
N PRO A 23 -8.68 -10.55 -26.07
CA PRO A 23 -7.55 -9.64 -26.28
C PRO A 23 -6.56 -10.01 -25.18
N VAL A 24 -5.39 -10.53 -25.58
CA VAL A 24 -4.23 -10.49 -24.70
C VAL A 24 -4.01 -8.99 -24.47
N ARG A 25 -4.57 -8.48 -23.39
CA ARG A 25 -4.09 -7.22 -22.83
C ARG A 25 -2.65 -7.53 -22.41
N ALA A 26 -1.76 -7.44 -23.38
CA ALA A 26 -0.38 -7.19 -23.06
C ALA A 26 -0.45 -5.94 -22.17
N SER A 27 -0.15 -6.08 -20.88
CA SER A 27 0.00 -4.93 -20.00
C SER A 27 1.01 -4.02 -20.70
N THR A 28 0.51 -2.97 -21.30
CA THR A 28 1.33 -2.01 -22.06
C THR A 28 2.07 -1.08 -21.12
N VAL A 29 1.78 -1.17 -19.81
CA VAL A 29 2.50 -0.42 -18.80
C VAL A 29 3.80 -1.15 -18.50
N SER A 30 4.84 -0.72 -19.19
CA SER A 30 6.21 -1.03 -18.79
C SER A 30 6.40 -0.47 -17.38
N THR A 31 6.72 -1.35 -16.42
CA THR A 31 7.16 -0.88 -15.11
C THR A 31 8.37 -0.01 -15.34
N THR A 32 8.32 1.23 -14.92
CA THR A 32 9.44 2.14 -15.10
C THR A 32 10.67 1.58 -14.40
N LYS A 33 11.85 1.94 -14.86
CA LYS A 33 13.11 1.59 -14.21
C LYS A 33 13.06 1.99 -12.72
N LEU A 34 12.45 3.14 -12.43
CA LEU A 34 12.29 3.67 -11.09
C LEU A 34 11.58 2.68 -10.16
N LEU A 35 10.44 2.11 -10.55
CA LEU A 35 9.70 1.14 -9.74
C LEU A 35 10.44 -0.20 -9.58
N ASN A 36 11.15 -0.65 -10.62
CA ASN A 36 11.92 -1.88 -10.55
C ASN A 36 13.12 -1.75 -9.58
N ASP A 37 13.69 -0.56 -9.48
CA ASP A 37 14.83 -0.27 -8.60
C ASP A 37 14.43 -0.11 -7.12
N LEU A 38 13.13 -0.03 -6.78
CA LEU A 38 12.67 0.08 -5.40
C LEU A 38 12.78 -1.25 -4.63
N LEU A 39 12.42 -2.36 -5.26
CA LEU A 39 12.32 -3.66 -4.59
C LEU A 39 13.62 -4.10 -3.90
N PRO A 40 14.80 -4.06 -4.54
CA PRO A 40 16.06 -4.47 -3.92
C PRO A 40 16.52 -3.55 -2.78
N ARG A 41 15.93 -2.36 -2.65
CA ARG A 41 16.28 -1.40 -1.59
C ARG A 41 15.55 -1.65 -0.28
N VAL A 42 14.44 -2.40 -0.30
CA VAL A 42 13.66 -2.77 0.88
C VAL A 42 14.32 -4.00 1.50
N ALA A 43 14.88 -3.87 2.69
CA ALA A 43 15.65 -4.96 3.32
C ALA A 43 14.77 -6.04 3.97
N ASN A 44 13.58 -5.69 4.47
CA ASN A 44 12.70 -6.62 5.15
C ASN A 44 11.99 -7.56 4.15
N PRO A 45 12.15 -8.90 4.24
CA PRO A 45 11.58 -9.85 3.28
C PRO A 45 10.05 -9.81 3.18
N ALA A 46 9.35 -9.59 4.30
CA ALA A 46 7.89 -9.49 4.29
C ALA A 46 7.43 -8.23 3.55
N GLN A 47 8.10 -7.09 3.80
CA GLN A 47 7.84 -5.84 3.08
C GLN A 47 8.20 -5.95 1.60
N GLN A 48 9.29 -6.66 1.23
CA GLN A 48 9.62 -6.95 -0.16
C GLN A 48 8.52 -7.75 -0.86
N THR A 49 8.00 -8.80 -0.19
CA THR A 49 6.91 -9.62 -0.74
C THR A 49 5.68 -8.75 -1.01
N PHE A 50 5.29 -7.93 -0.04
CA PHE A 50 4.12 -7.05 -0.17
C PHE A 50 4.33 -5.97 -1.24
N LEU A 51 5.52 -5.38 -1.32
CA LEU A 51 5.86 -4.44 -2.39
C LEU A 51 5.82 -5.09 -3.78
N ASN A 52 6.30 -6.33 -3.90
CA ASN A 52 6.22 -7.07 -5.17
C ASN A 52 4.77 -7.31 -5.60
N GLU A 53 3.86 -7.62 -4.67
CA GLU A 53 2.42 -7.72 -4.95
C GLU A 53 1.84 -6.37 -5.39
N THR A 54 2.23 -5.27 -4.74
CA THR A 54 1.88 -3.91 -5.14
C THR A 54 2.29 -3.62 -6.59
N LEU A 55 3.53 -3.97 -6.96
CA LEU A 55 4.04 -3.80 -8.31
C LEU A 55 3.34 -4.71 -9.33
N ARG A 56 2.88 -5.89 -8.92
CA ARG A 56 2.06 -6.77 -9.77
C ARG A 56 0.69 -6.14 -10.05
N CYS A 57 0.04 -5.52 -9.06
CA CYS A 57 -1.18 -4.76 -9.29
C CYS A 57 -0.94 -3.62 -10.29
N PHE A 58 0.14 -2.88 -10.14
CA PHE A 58 0.52 -1.81 -11.05
C PHE A 58 0.70 -2.32 -12.49
N LYS A 59 1.45 -3.43 -12.67
CA LYS A 59 1.68 -4.07 -13.99
C LYS A 59 0.41 -4.57 -14.67
N GLN A 60 -0.64 -4.83 -13.92
CA GLN A 60 -1.95 -5.26 -14.43
C GLN A 60 -2.94 -4.10 -14.59
N ASP A 61 -2.47 -2.86 -14.62
CA ASP A 61 -3.27 -1.63 -14.72
C ASP A 61 -4.29 -1.47 -13.58
N ALA A 62 -4.13 -2.24 -12.47
CA ALA A 62 -4.95 -2.15 -11.28
C ALA A 62 -4.45 -1.01 -10.36
N PHE A 63 -4.44 0.23 -10.88
CA PHE A 63 -3.81 1.38 -10.23
C PHE A 63 -4.41 1.71 -8.88
N ARG A 64 -5.75 1.60 -8.72
CA ARG A 64 -6.41 1.78 -7.42
C ARG A 64 -5.89 0.77 -6.38
N ALA A 65 -5.80 -0.51 -6.75
CA ALA A 65 -5.29 -1.54 -5.87
C ALA A 65 -3.81 -1.30 -5.52
N ALA A 66 -3.00 -0.91 -6.49
CA ALA A 66 -1.59 -0.58 -6.27
C ALA A 66 -1.41 0.57 -5.27
N ILE A 67 -2.22 1.63 -5.37
CA ILE A 67 -2.22 2.77 -4.43
C ILE A 67 -2.60 2.31 -3.02
N VAL A 68 -3.67 1.51 -2.88
CA VAL A 68 -4.14 1.01 -1.59
C VAL A 68 -3.10 0.11 -0.94
N MET A 69 -2.50 -0.80 -1.71
CA MET A 69 -1.46 -1.69 -1.20
C MET A 69 -0.19 -0.95 -0.81
N ALA A 70 0.26 0.02 -1.60
CA ALA A 70 1.41 0.85 -1.25
C ALA A 70 1.20 1.59 0.07
N TRP A 71 0.00 2.15 0.28
CA TRP A 71 -0.36 2.78 1.54
C TRP A 71 -0.34 1.78 2.71
N ASN A 72 -0.98 0.62 2.56
CA ASN A 72 -1.04 -0.38 3.63
C ASN A 72 0.36 -0.82 4.07
N LEU A 73 1.29 -1.00 3.11
CA LEU A 73 2.68 -1.31 3.39
C LEU A 73 3.37 -0.20 4.20
N ALA A 74 3.23 1.05 3.76
CA ALA A 74 3.83 2.20 4.43
C ALA A 74 3.23 2.43 5.82
N TYR A 75 1.91 2.30 5.96
CA TYR A 75 1.23 2.47 7.24
C TYR A 75 1.59 1.37 8.24
N SER A 76 1.69 0.11 7.81
CA SER A 76 2.19 -0.98 8.66
C SER A 76 3.60 -0.69 9.16
N HIS A 77 4.50 -0.20 8.29
CA HIS A 77 5.84 0.20 8.70
C HIS A 77 5.82 1.32 9.76
N VAL A 78 4.97 2.34 9.59
CA VAL A 78 4.78 3.42 10.58
C VAL A 78 4.34 2.84 11.93
N CYS A 79 3.35 1.93 11.95
CA CYS A 79 2.88 1.30 13.18
C CYS A 79 3.97 0.48 13.87
N ASP A 80 4.75 -0.30 13.10
CA ASP A 80 5.88 -1.08 13.61
C ASP A 80 6.94 -0.18 14.26
N ARG A 81 7.24 0.95 13.62
CA ARG A 81 8.21 1.94 14.15
C ARG A 81 7.71 2.60 15.43
N ILE A 82 6.42 2.95 15.50
CA ILE A 82 5.82 3.50 16.72
C ILE A 82 5.97 2.50 17.87
N LEU A 83 5.62 1.23 17.64
CA LEU A 83 5.73 0.18 18.67
C LEU A 83 7.17 -0.05 19.12
N ALA A 84 8.09 -0.11 18.18
CA ALA A 84 9.48 -0.43 18.47
C ALA A 84 10.21 0.68 19.22
N LEU A 85 9.93 1.96 18.89
CA LEU A 85 10.77 3.07 19.32
C LEU A 85 10.02 4.20 20.04
N HIS A 86 8.70 4.34 19.85
CA HIS A 86 7.99 5.57 20.21
C HIS A 86 6.71 5.34 21.01
N VAL A 87 6.42 4.12 21.48
CA VAL A 87 5.15 3.76 22.13
C VAL A 87 4.83 4.66 23.33
N VAL A 88 5.83 5.04 24.12
CA VAL A 88 5.65 5.90 25.30
C VAL A 88 5.26 7.32 24.89
N ALA A 89 5.98 7.90 23.95
CA ALA A 89 5.71 9.26 23.43
C ALA A 89 4.34 9.30 22.73
N PHE A 90 4.03 8.27 21.93
CA PHE A 90 2.75 8.13 21.25
C PHE A 90 1.59 8.09 22.25
N ASN A 91 1.62 7.18 23.26
CA ASN A 91 0.56 7.05 24.26
C ASN A 91 0.42 8.29 25.15
N THR A 92 1.51 9.00 25.44
CA THR A 92 1.46 10.26 26.17
C THR A 92 0.71 11.33 25.38
N GLN A 93 1.05 11.53 24.11
CA GLN A 93 0.36 12.48 23.24
C GLN A 93 -1.08 12.07 22.94
N LYS A 94 -1.33 10.77 22.77
CA LYS A 94 -2.67 10.23 22.58
C LYS A 94 -3.60 10.59 23.76
N LYS A 95 -3.14 10.49 24.99
CA LYS A 95 -3.94 10.87 26.18
C LYS A 95 -4.36 12.33 26.17
N LEU A 96 -3.55 13.20 25.56
CA LEU A 96 -3.87 14.62 25.40
C LEU A 96 -4.87 14.86 24.25
N ALA A 97 -4.63 14.24 23.09
CA ALA A 97 -5.40 14.50 21.88
C ALA A 97 -6.70 13.67 21.82
N TYR A 98 -6.63 12.40 22.25
CA TYR A 98 -7.71 11.40 22.16
C TYR A 98 -7.83 10.58 23.45
N PRO A 99 -8.25 11.16 24.57
CA PRO A 99 -8.25 10.50 25.89
C PRO A 99 -9.14 9.25 25.98
N LYS A 100 -10.09 9.11 25.08
CA LYS A 100 -11.02 7.97 25.05
C LYS A 100 -10.47 6.74 24.32
N LEU A 101 -9.41 6.89 23.50
CA LEU A 101 -8.81 5.77 22.82
C LEU A 101 -7.93 4.95 23.79
N PRO A 102 -7.84 3.61 23.62
CA PRO A 102 -6.96 2.78 24.44
C PRO A 102 -5.49 3.12 24.22
N ASP A 103 -4.61 2.72 25.13
CA ASP A 103 -3.17 2.81 24.90
C ASP A 103 -2.74 1.72 23.91
N ILE A 104 -1.76 2.04 23.05
CA ILE A 104 -1.13 1.06 22.15
C ILE A 104 -0.09 0.25 22.94
N ILE A 105 -0.20 -1.08 22.87
CA ILE A 105 0.72 -2.05 23.49
C ILE A 105 1.22 -3.04 22.43
N LYS A 106 0.39 -3.39 21.46
CA LYS A 106 0.65 -4.36 20.39
C LYS A 106 0.09 -3.87 19.06
N ALA A 107 0.49 -4.50 17.96
CA ALA A 107 0.11 -4.07 16.60
C ALA A 107 -1.41 -4.03 16.38
N THR A 108 -2.15 -4.98 16.93
CA THR A 108 -3.62 -5.03 16.77
C THR A 108 -4.35 -3.86 17.43
N ASP A 109 -3.72 -3.15 18.38
CA ASP A 109 -4.38 -2.03 19.05
C ASP A 109 -4.54 -0.82 18.12
N PHE A 110 -3.79 -0.76 17.00
CA PHE A 110 -3.99 0.27 15.97
C PHE A 110 -5.33 0.15 15.23
N GLU A 111 -6.00 -1.00 15.28
CA GLU A 111 -7.30 -1.21 14.66
C GLU A 111 -8.39 -0.33 15.30
N ASP A 112 -8.22 0.09 16.56
CA ASP A 112 -9.11 1.03 17.25
C ASP A 112 -8.93 2.49 16.81
N TYR A 113 -7.92 2.75 15.98
CA TYR A 113 -7.57 4.11 15.55
C TYR A 113 -7.88 4.34 14.07
N LYS A 114 -8.33 5.56 13.76
CA LYS A 114 -8.29 6.02 12.37
C LYS A 114 -6.83 6.35 12.00
N GLU A 115 -6.44 6.00 10.79
CA GLU A 115 -5.08 6.27 10.29
C GLU A 115 -4.70 7.77 10.42
N SER A 116 -5.67 8.68 10.21
CA SER A 116 -5.49 10.11 10.39
C SER A 116 -5.17 10.50 11.85
N GLN A 117 -5.77 9.80 12.82
CA GLN A 117 -5.49 10.04 14.25
C GLN A 117 -4.07 9.61 14.62
N VAL A 118 -3.61 8.47 14.06
CA VAL A 118 -2.22 8.02 14.26
C VAL A 118 -1.23 9.06 13.73
N ILE A 119 -1.45 9.60 12.53
CA ILE A 119 -0.59 10.65 11.95
C ILE A 119 -0.62 11.92 12.82
N GLU A 120 -1.78 12.33 13.30
CA GLU A 120 -1.93 13.51 14.14
C GLU A 120 -1.22 13.35 15.49
N ILE A 121 -1.35 12.18 16.13
CA ILE A 121 -0.65 11.87 17.38
C ILE A 121 0.88 11.88 17.15
N CYS A 122 1.38 11.25 16.07
CA CYS A 122 2.79 11.27 15.73
C CYS A 122 3.32 12.68 15.53
N ARG A 123 2.55 13.56 14.88
CA ARG A 123 2.88 14.98 14.72
C ARG A 123 2.95 15.69 16.06
N GLY A 124 1.94 15.52 16.92
CA GLY A 124 1.89 16.16 18.24
C GLY A 124 2.98 15.67 19.19
N ALA A 125 3.33 14.39 19.14
CA ALA A 125 4.42 13.77 19.88
C ALA A 125 5.82 14.08 19.30
N ARG A 126 5.90 14.73 18.12
CA ARG A 126 7.15 14.96 17.38
C ARG A 126 7.92 13.68 17.06
N ILE A 127 7.19 12.58 16.86
CA ILE A 127 7.75 11.29 16.41
C ILE A 127 8.24 11.43 14.97
N PHE A 128 7.45 12.09 14.13
CA PHE A 128 7.83 12.47 12.77
C PHE A 128 7.82 13.98 12.62
N ASP A 129 8.65 14.47 11.71
CA ASP A 129 8.65 15.88 11.36
C ASP A 129 7.38 16.31 10.61
N ALA A 130 7.18 17.62 10.48
CA ALA A 130 5.98 18.17 9.82
C ALA A 130 5.89 17.78 8.34
N THR A 131 7.02 17.57 7.67
CA THR A 131 7.08 17.20 6.25
C THR A 131 6.60 15.76 6.07
N VAL A 132 7.10 14.82 6.86
CA VAL A 132 6.66 13.41 6.85
C VAL A 132 5.16 13.33 7.16
N CYS A 133 4.68 14.03 8.18
CA CYS A 133 3.24 14.04 8.51
C CYS A 133 2.39 14.61 7.37
N LYS A 134 2.86 15.64 6.66
CA LYS A 134 2.18 16.22 5.50
C LYS A 134 2.12 15.21 4.34
N HIS A 135 3.22 14.51 4.06
CA HIS A 135 3.27 13.46 3.04
C HIS A 135 2.29 12.33 3.38
N LEU A 136 2.36 11.79 4.60
CA LEU A 136 1.43 10.74 5.04
C LEU A 136 -0.03 11.17 4.90
N THR A 137 -0.37 12.40 5.29
CA THR A 137 -1.75 12.91 5.16
C THR A 137 -2.18 13.00 3.69
N ALA A 138 -1.32 13.46 2.80
CA ALA A 138 -1.61 13.57 1.38
C ALA A 138 -1.83 12.18 0.74
N GLN A 139 -0.97 11.21 1.08
CA GLN A 139 -1.09 9.84 0.57
C GLN A 139 -2.29 9.09 1.16
N LEU A 140 -2.65 9.33 2.42
CA LEU A 140 -3.89 8.82 3.02
C LEU A 140 -5.13 9.31 2.25
N ASN A 141 -5.19 10.59 1.91
CA ASN A 141 -6.30 11.15 1.13
C ASN A 141 -6.37 10.52 -0.28
N ARG A 142 -5.23 10.30 -0.93
CA ARG A 142 -5.16 9.62 -2.23
C ARG A 142 -5.62 8.17 -2.12
N ARG A 143 -5.17 7.44 -1.10
CA ARG A 143 -5.62 6.07 -0.82
C ARG A 143 -7.12 6.00 -0.57
N ASN A 144 -7.67 6.90 0.23
CA ASN A 144 -9.11 6.94 0.50
C ASN A 144 -9.91 7.14 -0.79
N SER A 145 -9.45 8.05 -1.66
CA SER A 145 -10.05 8.25 -2.99
C SER A 145 -9.93 7.02 -3.89
N ALA A 146 -8.83 6.26 -3.78
CA ALA A 146 -8.61 5.03 -4.55
C ALA A 146 -9.43 3.85 -4.02
N ALA A 147 -9.64 3.75 -2.70
CA ALA A 147 -10.33 2.63 -2.05
C ALA A 147 -11.85 2.68 -2.24
N HIS A 148 -12.44 3.86 -2.39
CA HIS A 148 -13.88 4.00 -2.53
C HIS A 148 -14.33 4.04 -3.99
N PRO A 149 -15.45 3.40 -4.36
CA PRO A 149 -16.06 3.55 -5.67
C PRO A 149 -16.41 5.03 -5.90
N SER A 150 -15.82 5.61 -6.94
CA SER A 150 -16.03 7.02 -7.29
C SER A 150 -15.77 7.21 -8.78
N SER A 151 -16.20 8.35 -9.33
CA SER A 151 -15.90 8.77 -10.71
C SER A 151 -14.44 9.16 -10.93
N ALA A 152 -13.63 9.25 -9.86
CA ALA A 152 -12.22 9.56 -9.97
C ALA A 152 -11.48 8.47 -10.77
N THR A 153 -10.71 8.88 -11.76
CA THR A 153 -9.86 7.99 -12.55
C THR A 153 -8.43 8.04 -12.02
N PHE A 154 -7.81 6.87 -11.92
CA PHE A 154 -6.39 6.76 -11.54
C PHE A 154 -5.59 6.26 -12.74
N VAL A 155 -4.53 6.96 -13.07
CA VAL A 155 -3.62 6.63 -14.17
C VAL A 155 -2.29 6.11 -13.66
N ALA A 156 -1.51 5.48 -14.53
CA ALA A 156 -0.22 4.89 -14.19
C ALA A 156 0.71 5.88 -13.45
N ALA A 157 0.82 7.12 -13.93
CA ALA A 157 1.69 8.12 -13.33
C ALA A 157 1.33 8.44 -11.85
N GLN A 158 0.03 8.44 -11.52
CA GLN A 158 -0.42 8.70 -10.14
C GLN A 158 -0.12 7.53 -9.20
N ALA A 159 -0.26 6.30 -9.69
CA ALA A 159 0.07 5.11 -8.91
C ALA A 159 1.60 4.98 -8.72
N GLU A 160 2.37 5.24 -9.76
CA GLU A 160 3.84 5.26 -9.71
C GLU A 160 4.36 6.30 -8.72
N ASP A 161 3.84 7.52 -8.79
CA ASP A 161 4.16 8.61 -7.87
C ASP A 161 3.88 8.20 -6.41
N THR A 162 2.70 7.61 -6.15
CA THR A 162 2.32 7.13 -4.81
C THR A 162 3.27 6.05 -4.29
N ILE A 163 3.56 5.02 -5.11
CA ILE A 163 4.44 3.92 -4.72
C ILE A 163 5.84 4.46 -4.42
N THR A 164 6.36 5.30 -5.32
CA THR A 164 7.70 5.87 -5.20
C THR A 164 7.83 6.76 -3.97
N ASP A 165 6.84 7.63 -3.75
CA ASP A 165 6.81 8.55 -2.60
C ASP A 165 6.77 7.77 -1.27
N LEU A 166 5.85 6.82 -1.14
CA LEU A 166 5.71 6.02 0.08
C LEU A 166 6.94 5.15 0.36
N VAL A 167 7.54 4.55 -0.66
CA VAL A 167 8.75 3.74 -0.44
C VAL A 167 9.93 4.62 -0.06
N ASN A 168 10.20 5.71 -0.77
CA ASN A 168 11.38 6.53 -0.51
C ASN A 168 11.25 7.39 0.76
N ASN A 169 10.06 7.97 1.01
CA ASN A 169 9.86 8.95 2.07
C ASN A 169 9.30 8.34 3.36
N VAL A 170 8.89 7.07 3.35
CA VAL A 170 8.40 6.37 4.54
C VAL A 170 9.21 5.10 4.80
N LEU A 171 9.16 4.07 3.92
CA LEU A 171 9.82 2.79 4.16
C LEU A 171 11.35 2.89 4.29
N LEU A 172 11.97 3.69 3.44
CA LEU A 172 13.43 3.84 3.35
C LEU A 172 13.94 5.10 4.06
N ASN A 173 13.05 5.87 4.65
CA ASN A 173 13.40 7.07 5.37
C ASN A 173 13.85 6.73 6.81
N PRO A 174 15.10 6.98 7.18
CA PRO A 174 15.60 6.67 8.53
C PRO A 174 14.94 7.51 9.63
N ALA A 175 14.25 8.61 9.28
CA ALA A 175 13.51 9.44 10.20
C ALA A 175 12.07 8.93 10.48
N VAL A 176 11.65 7.84 9.82
CA VAL A 176 10.39 7.11 10.03
C VAL A 176 10.65 5.65 10.50
#